data_ff8945c7adb2e426787ae1562393a8eb
#
_entry.id   ff8945c7adb2e426787ae1562393a8eb
#
_cell.length_a   1.000
_cell.length_b   1.000
_cell.length_c   1.000
_cell.angle_alpha   90.00
_cell.angle_beta   90.00
_cell.angle_gamma   90.00
#
_symmetry.space_group_name_H-M   'P 1'
#
loop_
_entity.id
_entity.type
_entity.pdbx_description
1 polymer ?
#
loop_
_entity_poly.entity_id
_entity_poly.type
_entity_poly.pdbx_seq_one_letter_code
_entity_poly.pdbx_strand_id
1 'polypeptide(L)'
;QLEVLRESLGQCDEIILDALLMRNRIVEDIMVYKEANNVPILQPEQEAKQKEWLERRMQEKRHKNEVADVFESITRNSKKIQARKLFNYNIVLIGFMGAGKSTISDYLKTVFAMDIIEMDQIIAERAGMSISDIFETYGEQYFRDCETNLLIEMQSRTNVVISCGGGTPMRECNVVEM
;
A
#
# COMPACT_ATOMS: atom_id res chain seq x y z
N GLN A 1 -20.99 -36.21 -8.42
CA GLN A 1 -20.17 -36.03 -7.20
C GLN A 1 -19.30 -34.77 -7.27
N LEU A 2 -18.62 -34.48 -8.40
CA LEU A 2 -17.80 -33.28 -8.57
C LEU A 2 -18.66 -31.99 -8.53
N GLU A 3 -19.85 -32.00 -9.13
CA GLU A 3 -20.79 -30.87 -9.11
C GLU A 3 -21.22 -30.50 -7.69
N VAL A 4 -21.59 -31.51 -6.88
CA VAL A 4 -21.94 -31.27 -5.46
C VAL A 4 -20.81 -30.68 -4.66
N LEU A 5 -19.56 -31.11 -4.92
CA LEU A 5 -18.38 -30.50 -4.26
C LEU A 5 -18.15 -29.07 -4.70
N ARG A 6 -18.36 -28.75 -5.97
CA ARG A 6 -18.26 -27.36 -6.48
C ARG A 6 -19.35 -26.47 -5.88
N GLU A 7 -20.57 -26.98 -5.77
CA GLU A 7 -21.68 -26.26 -5.13
C GLU A 7 -21.38 -25.97 -3.64
N SER A 8 -20.85 -26.97 -2.92
CA SER A 8 -20.44 -26.81 -1.53
C SER A 8 -19.29 -25.79 -1.38
N LEU A 9 -18.35 -25.77 -2.33
CA LEU A 9 -17.28 -24.77 -2.38
C LEU A 9 -17.85 -23.35 -2.58
N GLY A 10 -18.79 -23.19 -3.52
CA GLY A 10 -19.48 -21.93 -3.75
C GLY A 10 -20.20 -21.40 -2.50
N GLN A 11 -20.85 -22.28 -1.73
CA GLN A 11 -21.46 -21.88 -0.45
C GLN A 11 -20.41 -21.39 0.57
N CYS A 12 -19.23 -22.03 0.62
CA CYS A 12 -18.14 -21.55 1.45
C CYS A 12 -17.64 -20.17 1.00
N ASP A 13 -17.54 -19.94 -0.30
CA ASP A 13 -17.11 -18.65 -0.86
C ASP A 13 -18.09 -17.53 -0.51
N GLU A 14 -19.40 -17.79 -0.54
CA GLU A 14 -20.42 -16.83 -0.10
C GLU A 14 -20.26 -16.46 1.38
N ILE A 15 -20.03 -17.44 2.25
CA ILE A 15 -19.80 -17.20 3.69
C ILE A 15 -18.54 -16.34 3.90
N ILE A 16 -17.47 -16.64 3.16
CA ILE A 16 -16.23 -15.87 3.22
C ILE A 16 -16.47 -14.44 2.77
N LEU A 17 -17.18 -14.22 1.67
CA LEU A 17 -17.52 -12.91 1.14
C LEU A 17 -18.29 -12.08 2.17
N ASP A 18 -19.36 -12.63 2.72
CA ASP A 18 -20.19 -11.96 3.73
C ASP A 18 -19.39 -11.61 5.00
N ALA A 19 -18.56 -12.55 5.47
CA ALA A 19 -17.69 -12.33 6.61
C ALA A 19 -16.66 -11.21 6.36
N LEU A 20 -16.08 -11.13 5.16
CA LEU A 20 -15.15 -10.08 4.78
C LEU A 20 -15.83 -8.71 4.67
N LEU A 21 -17.03 -8.65 4.08
CA LEU A 21 -17.81 -7.40 4.01
C LEU A 21 -18.19 -6.89 5.40
N MET A 22 -18.66 -7.79 6.28
CA MET A 22 -18.96 -7.44 7.68
C MET A 22 -17.70 -6.94 8.40
N ARG A 23 -16.59 -7.65 8.26
CA ARG A 23 -15.32 -7.29 8.90
C ARG A 23 -14.82 -5.92 8.43
N ASN A 24 -14.93 -5.60 7.16
CA ASN A 24 -14.52 -4.30 6.63
C ASN A 24 -15.35 -3.16 7.22
N ARG A 25 -16.67 -3.32 7.37
CA ARG A 25 -17.54 -2.35 8.06
C ARG A 25 -17.11 -2.14 9.51
N ILE A 26 -16.82 -3.23 10.23
CA ILE A 26 -16.34 -3.14 11.62
C ILE A 26 -15.00 -2.39 11.68
N VAL A 27 -14.10 -2.56 10.71
CA VAL A 27 -12.84 -1.80 10.64
C VAL A 27 -13.11 -0.31 10.45
N GLU A 28 -14.07 0.06 9.60
CA GLU A 28 -14.49 1.45 9.43
C GLU A 28 -15.10 2.04 10.72
N ASP A 29 -15.96 1.29 11.40
CA ASP A 29 -16.56 1.71 12.66
C ASP A 29 -15.51 1.90 13.77
N ILE A 30 -14.52 1.00 13.84
CA ILE A 30 -13.37 1.14 14.76
C ILE A 30 -12.61 2.44 14.47
N MET A 31 -12.41 2.81 13.20
CA MET A 31 -11.74 4.06 12.84
C MET A 31 -12.53 5.27 13.31
N VAL A 32 -13.84 5.30 13.07
CA VAL A 32 -14.73 6.38 13.54
C VAL A 32 -14.66 6.51 15.06
N TYR A 33 -14.70 5.38 15.78
CA TYR A 33 -14.59 5.37 17.23
C TYR A 33 -13.24 5.91 17.72
N LYS A 34 -12.13 5.47 17.12
CA LYS A 34 -10.78 5.92 17.49
C LYS A 34 -10.61 7.42 17.28
N GLU A 35 -11.09 7.93 16.16
CA GLU A 35 -11.03 9.35 15.81
C GLU A 35 -11.84 10.18 16.83
N ALA A 36 -13.07 9.77 17.14
CA ALA A 36 -13.93 10.46 18.08
C ALA A 36 -13.41 10.45 19.54
N ASN A 37 -12.59 9.47 19.90
CA ASN A 37 -12.10 9.28 21.28
C ASN A 37 -10.59 9.55 21.43
N ASN A 38 -9.91 10.08 20.41
CA ASN A 38 -8.46 10.32 20.40
C ASN A 38 -7.63 9.04 20.73
N VAL A 39 -8.11 7.88 20.33
CA VAL A 39 -7.40 6.61 20.49
C VAL A 39 -6.37 6.46 19.38
N PRO A 40 -5.12 6.06 19.66
CA PRO A 40 -4.12 5.82 18.64
C PRO A 40 -4.61 4.84 17.58
N ILE A 41 -4.45 5.21 16.31
CA ILE A 41 -4.87 4.38 15.17
C ILE A 41 -4.05 3.10 15.12
N LEU A 42 -2.74 3.26 15.31
CA LEU A 42 -1.81 2.15 15.38
C LEU A 42 -1.86 1.49 16.76
N GLN A 43 -2.13 0.21 16.74
CA GLN A 43 -2.13 -0.63 17.93
C GLN A 43 -1.39 -1.94 17.61
N PRO A 44 -0.05 -1.95 17.60
CA PRO A 44 0.76 -3.14 17.32
C PRO A 44 0.40 -4.33 18.20
N GLU A 45 0.00 -4.05 19.44
CA GLU A 45 -0.44 -5.08 20.41
C GLU A 45 -1.68 -5.84 19.93
N GLN A 46 -2.61 -5.18 19.23
CA GLN A 46 -3.80 -5.86 18.70
C GLN A 46 -3.45 -6.76 17.52
N GLU A 47 -2.51 -6.34 16.69
CA GLU A 47 -2.00 -7.18 15.60
C GLU A 47 -1.28 -8.42 16.16
N ALA A 48 -0.46 -8.23 17.19
CA ALA A 48 0.22 -9.34 17.87
C ALA A 48 -0.78 -10.32 18.48
N LYS A 49 -1.83 -9.84 19.17
CA LYS A 49 -2.90 -10.67 19.71
C LYS A 49 -3.65 -11.45 18.63
N GLN A 50 -3.92 -10.83 17.50
CA GLN A 50 -4.59 -11.50 16.37
C GLN A 50 -3.72 -12.60 15.79
N LYS A 51 -2.42 -12.36 15.63
CA LYS A 51 -1.47 -13.34 15.15
C LYS A 51 -1.37 -14.53 16.10
N GLU A 52 -1.21 -14.27 17.38
CA GLU A 52 -1.17 -15.31 18.43
C GLU A 52 -2.46 -16.13 18.47
N TRP A 53 -3.62 -15.48 18.34
CA TRP A 53 -4.91 -16.15 18.26
C TRP A 53 -4.97 -17.09 17.05
N LEU A 54 -4.52 -16.64 15.89
CA LEU A 54 -4.50 -17.44 14.67
C LEU A 54 -3.56 -18.64 14.82
N GLU A 55 -2.35 -18.43 15.33
CA GLU A 55 -1.37 -19.50 15.54
C GLU A 55 -1.93 -20.59 16.48
N ARG A 56 -2.56 -20.21 17.59
CA ARG A 56 -3.22 -21.15 18.51
C ARG A 56 -4.37 -21.90 17.86
N ARG A 57 -5.19 -21.22 17.04
CA ARG A 57 -6.34 -21.82 16.36
C ARG A 57 -5.95 -22.79 15.25
N MET A 58 -4.81 -22.55 14.62
CA MET A 58 -4.28 -23.31 13.51
C MET A 58 -3.25 -24.39 13.93
N GLN A 59 -2.98 -24.51 15.23
CA GLN A 59 -2.11 -25.55 15.75
C GLN A 59 -2.61 -26.92 15.27
N GLU A 60 -1.71 -27.72 14.66
CA GLU A 60 -2.01 -29.07 14.12
C GLU A 60 -3.10 -29.13 13.00
N LYS A 61 -3.52 -28.00 12.46
CA LYS A 61 -4.46 -28.00 11.33
C LYS A 61 -3.71 -28.14 10.00
N ARG A 62 -4.40 -28.82 9.03
CA ARG A 62 -3.93 -28.83 7.63
C ARG A 62 -4.00 -27.42 7.04
N HIS A 63 -3.14 -27.16 6.09
CA HIS A 63 -3.12 -25.89 5.34
C HIS A 63 -2.96 -24.64 6.22
N LYS A 64 -2.26 -24.76 7.36
CA LYS A 64 -2.09 -23.63 8.28
C LYS A 64 -1.36 -22.46 7.65
N ASN A 65 -0.38 -22.73 6.77
CA ASN A 65 0.39 -21.67 6.11
C ASN A 65 -0.49 -20.92 5.10
N GLU A 66 -1.25 -21.64 4.29
CA GLU A 66 -2.17 -21.07 3.31
C GLU A 66 -3.26 -20.22 3.99
N VAL A 67 -3.79 -20.67 5.12
CA VAL A 67 -4.75 -19.89 5.92
C VAL A 67 -4.06 -18.67 6.55
N ALA A 68 -2.83 -18.79 7.03
CA ALA A 68 -2.07 -17.66 7.60
C ALA A 68 -1.82 -16.58 6.55
N ASP A 69 -1.46 -16.94 5.32
CA ASP A 69 -1.23 -16.02 4.19
C ASP A 69 -2.52 -15.24 3.85
N VAL A 70 -3.67 -15.92 3.87
CA VAL A 70 -4.99 -15.26 3.68
C VAL A 70 -5.25 -14.27 4.80
N PHE A 71 -5.02 -14.63 6.07
CA PHE A 71 -5.23 -13.73 7.20
C PHE A 71 -4.26 -12.55 7.21
N GLU A 72 -3.03 -12.73 6.75
CA GLU A 72 -2.09 -11.63 6.53
C GLU A 72 -2.62 -10.64 5.48
N SER A 73 -3.14 -11.18 4.38
CA SER A 73 -3.78 -10.36 3.32
C SER A 73 -5.01 -9.62 3.83
N ILE A 74 -5.84 -10.25 4.66
CA ILE A 74 -7.00 -9.63 5.31
C ILE A 74 -6.53 -8.49 6.25
N THR A 75 -5.49 -8.70 7.03
CA THR A 75 -4.93 -7.67 7.93
C THR A 75 -4.36 -6.51 7.14
N ARG A 76 -3.61 -6.79 6.07
CA ARG A 76 -3.09 -5.77 5.16
C ARG A 76 -4.21 -4.95 4.52
N ASN A 77 -5.30 -5.59 4.07
CA ASN A 77 -6.46 -4.88 3.52
C ASN A 77 -7.14 -3.98 4.56
N SER A 78 -7.21 -4.41 5.82
CA SER A 78 -7.73 -3.56 6.90
C SER A 78 -6.87 -2.32 7.10
N LYS A 79 -5.54 -2.45 7.04
CA LYS A 79 -4.61 -1.29 7.07
C LYS A 79 -4.84 -0.35 5.90
N LYS A 80 -5.08 -0.88 4.69
CA LYS A 80 -5.40 -0.07 3.50
C LYS A 80 -6.73 0.69 3.66
N ILE A 81 -7.75 0.07 4.23
CA ILE A 81 -9.04 0.73 4.53
C ILE A 81 -8.82 1.89 5.51
N GLN A 82 -8.05 1.66 6.58
CA GLN A 82 -7.70 2.68 7.56
C GLN A 82 -6.90 3.83 6.93
N ALA A 83 -5.88 3.50 6.13
CA ALA A 83 -5.05 4.48 5.45
C ALA A 83 -5.87 5.39 4.52
N ARG A 84 -6.80 4.83 3.73
CA ARG A 84 -7.69 5.61 2.86
C ARG A 84 -8.58 6.58 3.61
N LYS A 85 -8.96 6.23 4.83
CA LYS A 85 -9.76 7.12 5.69
C LYS A 85 -8.92 8.29 6.24
N LEU A 86 -7.65 8.02 6.55
CA LEU A 86 -6.71 9.01 7.09
C LEU A 86 -6.10 9.92 6.02
N PHE A 87 -5.75 9.33 4.91
CA PHE A 87 -5.04 9.99 3.81
C PHE A 87 -5.87 9.87 2.54
N ASN A 88 -6.84 10.77 2.36
CA ASN A 88 -7.63 10.87 1.13
C ASN A 88 -6.87 11.61 0.00
N TYR A 89 -5.57 11.81 0.19
CA TYR A 89 -4.63 12.48 -0.70
C TYR A 89 -3.37 11.61 -0.89
N ASN A 90 -2.54 11.97 -1.84
CA ASN A 90 -1.22 11.38 -2.03
C ASN A 90 -0.20 12.04 -1.10
N ILE A 91 0.79 11.28 -0.65
CA ILE A 91 1.92 11.79 0.11
C ILE A 91 3.12 11.87 -0.82
N VAL A 92 3.64 13.07 -1.07
CA VAL A 92 4.82 13.26 -1.91
C VAL A 92 6.03 13.46 -1.03
N LEU A 93 7.02 12.58 -1.15
CA LEU A 93 8.29 12.65 -0.43
C LEU A 93 9.34 13.28 -1.34
N ILE A 94 9.83 14.45 -0.94
CA ILE A 94 10.88 15.19 -1.63
C ILE A 94 12.14 15.28 -0.77
N GLY A 95 13.27 15.47 -1.39
CA GLY A 95 14.55 15.65 -0.71
C GLY A 95 15.70 14.92 -1.40
N PHE A 96 16.91 15.33 -1.11
CA PHE A 96 18.13 14.75 -1.67
C PHE A 96 18.38 13.30 -1.21
N MET A 97 19.35 12.66 -1.83
CA MET A 97 19.83 11.34 -1.41
C MET A 97 20.24 11.40 0.07
N GLY A 98 19.85 10.41 0.85
CA GLY A 98 20.13 10.37 2.30
C GLY A 98 19.17 11.18 3.18
N ALA A 99 18.18 11.91 2.65
CA ALA A 99 17.20 12.67 3.42
C ALA A 99 16.18 11.84 4.22
N GLY A 100 16.27 10.50 4.16
CA GLY A 100 15.38 9.60 4.91
C GLY A 100 14.07 9.27 4.21
N LYS A 101 13.89 9.59 2.92
CA LYS A 101 12.67 9.27 2.16
C LYS A 101 12.30 7.79 2.24
N SER A 102 13.27 6.90 1.99
CA SER A 102 13.05 5.44 2.04
C SER A 102 12.61 4.97 3.43
N THR A 103 13.15 5.54 4.50
CA THR A 103 12.73 5.21 5.87
C THR A 103 11.27 5.57 6.11
N ILE A 104 10.84 6.73 5.62
CA ILE A 104 9.43 7.17 5.72
C ILE A 104 8.54 6.31 4.82
N SER A 105 8.96 6.02 3.58
CA SER A 105 8.25 5.11 2.67
C SER A 105 8.03 3.74 3.31
N ASP A 106 9.08 3.14 3.87
CA ASP A 106 9.01 1.83 4.52
C ASP A 106 8.09 1.85 5.74
N TYR A 107 8.12 2.93 6.51
CA TYR A 107 7.20 3.12 7.63
C TYR A 107 5.74 3.15 7.15
N LEU A 108 5.41 3.99 6.17
CA LEU A 108 4.06 4.12 5.64
C LEU A 108 3.57 2.83 4.98
N LYS A 109 4.45 2.12 4.27
CA LYS A 109 4.17 0.80 3.70
C LYS A 109 3.85 -0.25 4.77
N THR A 110 4.67 -0.32 5.81
CA THR A 110 4.55 -1.35 6.86
C THR A 110 3.34 -1.08 7.75
N VAL A 111 3.17 0.16 8.15
CA VAL A 111 2.18 0.57 9.14
C VAL A 111 0.79 0.70 8.52
N PHE A 112 0.69 1.36 7.38
CA PHE A 112 -0.58 1.70 6.73
C PHE A 112 -0.85 0.89 5.47
N ALA A 113 0.06 -0.02 5.09
CA ALA A 113 0.00 -0.79 3.86
C ALA A 113 -0.21 0.09 2.60
N MET A 114 0.32 1.34 2.61
CA MET A 114 0.26 2.24 1.47
C MET A 114 1.13 1.72 0.33
N ASP A 115 0.67 1.94 -0.88
CA ASP A 115 1.45 1.60 -2.08
C ASP A 115 2.50 2.70 -2.29
N ILE A 116 3.76 2.28 -2.50
CA ILE A 116 4.89 3.19 -2.71
C ILE A 116 5.21 3.27 -4.20
N ILE A 117 5.35 4.48 -4.69
CA ILE A 117 5.73 4.82 -6.06
C ILE A 117 7.13 5.41 -6.00
N GLU A 118 8.14 4.61 -6.28
CA GLU A 118 9.52 5.09 -6.45
C GLU A 118 9.68 5.60 -7.89
N MET A 119 9.68 6.90 -8.08
CA MET A 119 9.66 7.52 -9.41
C MET A 119 10.85 7.10 -10.27
N ASP A 120 12.05 7.13 -9.69
CA ASP A 120 13.28 6.77 -10.38
C ASP A 120 13.24 5.33 -10.89
N GLN A 121 12.71 4.40 -10.08
CA GLN A 121 12.57 3.00 -10.46
C GLN A 121 11.58 2.83 -11.62
N ILE A 122 10.41 3.46 -11.54
CA ILE A 122 9.40 3.35 -12.59
C ILE A 122 9.90 3.92 -13.92
N ILE A 123 10.61 5.05 -13.88
CA ILE A 123 11.18 5.65 -15.09
C ILE A 123 12.22 4.72 -15.71
N ALA A 124 13.12 4.14 -14.92
CA ALA A 124 14.12 3.18 -15.38
C ALA A 124 13.47 1.91 -15.96
N GLU A 125 12.47 1.36 -15.29
CA GLU A 125 11.71 0.18 -15.77
C GLU A 125 11.00 0.46 -17.10
N ARG A 126 10.35 1.63 -17.25
CA ARG A 126 9.67 2.02 -18.49
C ARG A 126 10.63 2.26 -19.64
N ALA A 127 11.80 2.81 -19.35
CA ALA A 127 12.84 3.02 -20.36
C ALA A 127 13.60 1.73 -20.71
N GLY A 128 13.51 0.70 -19.88
CA GLY A 128 14.25 -0.56 -20.05
C GLY A 128 15.76 -0.41 -19.86
N MET A 129 16.21 0.65 -19.18
CA MET A 129 17.62 0.96 -18.96
C MET A 129 17.84 1.70 -17.64
N SER A 130 19.08 1.79 -17.21
CA SER A 130 19.42 2.54 -15.98
C SER A 130 19.22 4.05 -16.17
N ILE A 131 19.07 4.78 -15.06
CA ILE A 131 18.96 6.24 -15.08
C ILE A 131 20.21 6.86 -15.71
N SER A 132 21.40 6.33 -15.44
CA SER A 132 22.65 6.79 -16.06
C SER A 132 22.62 6.66 -17.58
N ASP A 133 22.14 5.50 -18.07
CA ASP A 133 22.02 5.27 -19.52
C ASP A 133 20.97 6.18 -20.17
N ILE A 134 19.89 6.51 -19.42
CA ILE A 134 18.88 7.50 -19.89
C ILE A 134 19.55 8.87 -20.07
N PHE A 135 20.34 9.31 -19.08
CA PHE A 135 21.06 10.59 -19.16
C PHE A 135 22.05 10.60 -20.34
N GLU A 136 22.80 9.51 -20.53
CA GLU A 136 23.79 9.42 -21.63
C GLU A 136 23.11 9.36 -23.01
N THR A 137 22.00 8.65 -23.12
CA THR A 137 21.34 8.41 -24.42
C THR A 137 20.39 9.53 -24.81
N TYR A 138 19.58 10.03 -23.88
CA TYR A 138 18.49 10.97 -24.15
C TYR A 138 18.69 12.35 -23.51
N GLY A 139 19.66 12.46 -22.62
CA GLY A 139 19.96 13.72 -21.89
C GLY A 139 19.07 13.94 -20.68
N GLU A 140 19.50 14.90 -19.83
CA GLU A 140 18.81 15.23 -18.59
C GLU A 140 17.37 15.73 -18.84
N GLN A 141 17.17 16.53 -19.88
CA GLN A 141 15.86 17.10 -20.19
C GLN A 141 14.79 16.01 -20.38
N TYR A 142 15.12 14.95 -21.12
CA TYR A 142 14.22 13.82 -21.32
C TYR A 142 13.83 13.15 -20.00
N PHE A 143 14.81 12.92 -19.12
CA PHE A 143 14.53 12.34 -17.80
C PHE A 143 13.59 13.23 -16.99
N ARG A 144 13.83 14.55 -17.00
CA ARG A 144 12.97 15.52 -16.30
C ARG A 144 11.56 15.55 -16.87
N ASP A 145 11.39 15.36 -18.15
CA ASP A 145 10.06 15.25 -18.79
C ASP A 145 9.36 13.95 -18.38
N CYS A 146 10.10 12.86 -18.23
CA CYS A 146 9.57 11.61 -17.67
C CYS A 146 9.09 11.79 -16.20
N GLU A 147 9.85 12.50 -15.37
CA GLU A 147 9.43 12.83 -14.00
C GLU A 147 8.12 13.62 -14.00
N THR A 148 8.02 14.67 -14.81
CA THR A 148 6.82 15.50 -14.93
C THR A 148 5.60 14.68 -15.38
N ASN A 149 5.75 13.87 -16.42
CA ASN A 149 4.68 13.03 -16.96
C ASN A 149 4.20 12.00 -15.92
N LEU A 150 5.11 11.42 -15.14
CA LEU A 150 4.78 10.47 -14.11
C LEU A 150 4.02 11.15 -12.94
N LEU A 151 4.39 12.37 -12.54
CA LEU A 151 3.64 13.14 -11.55
C LEU A 151 2.20 13.40 -12.01
N ILE A 152 2.01 13.85 -13.24
CA ILE A 152 0.68 14.08 -13.83
C ILE A 152 -0.15 12.78 -13.83
N GLU A 153 0.46 11.65 -14.21
CA GLU A 153 -0.20 10.34 -14.16
C GLU A 153 -0.66 9.99 -12.74
N MET A 154 0.17 10.31 -11.74
CA MET A 154 -0.13 10.01 -10.34
C MET A 154 -1.29 10.81 -9.76
N GLN A 155 -1.69 11.92 -10.36
CA GLN A 155 -2.88 12.69 -9.94
C GLN A 155 -4.18 11.89 -10.04
N SER A 156 -4.23 10.89 -10.91
CA SER A 156 -5.38 9.99 -11.02
C SER A 156 -5.48 8.97 -9.87
N ARG A 157 -4.44 8.85 -9.05
CA ARG A 157 -4.38 7.94 -7.90
C ARG A 157 -4.67 8.70 -6.61
N THR A 158 -5.08 7.96 -5.61
CA THR A 158 -5.27 8.46 -4.24
C THR A 158 -4.68 7.48 -3.25
N ASN A 159 -4.23 7.98 -2.10
CA ASN A 159 -3.68 7.17 -1.01
C ASN A 159 -2.42 6.38 -1.40
N VAL A 160 -1.55 7.00 -2.20
CA VAL A 160 -0.22 6.46 -2.52
C VAL A 160 0.88 7.38 -1.98
N VAL A 161 2.04 6.82 -1.74
CA VAL A 161 3.26 7.56 -1.41
C VAL A 161 4.11 7.66 -2.66
N ILE A 162 4.43 8.87 -3.07
CA ILE A 162 5.26 9.16 -4.24
C ILE A 162 6.63 9.60 -3.74
N SER A 163 7.64 8.78 -3.94
CA SER A 163 9.02 9.09 -3.59
C SER A 163 9.72 9.68 -4.81
N CYS A 164 9.98 10.99 -4.74
CA CYS A 164 10.58 11.75 -5.84
C CYS A 164 12.11 11.71 -5.80
N GLY A 165 12.72 11.77 -6.97
CA GLY A 165 14.16 12.06 -7.11
C GLY A 165 14.51 13.43 -6.52
N GLY A 166 15.78 13.62 -6.13
CA GLY A 166 16.23 14.88 -5.54
C GLY A 166 16.10 16.11 -6.46
N GLY A 167 16.09 15.88 -7.76
CA GLY A 167 15.94 16.94 -8.77
C GLY A 167 14.49 17.25 -9.16
N THR A 168 13.55 16.37 -8.85
CA THR A 168 12.14 16.52 -9.24
C THR A 168 11.52 17.86 -8.80
N PRO A 169 11.68 18.33 -7.54
CA PRO A 169 11.12 19.61 -7.08
C PRO A 169 11.87 20.84 -7.59
N MET A 170 12.99 20.66 -8.30
CA MET A 170 13.74 21.80 -8.86
C MET A 170 13.04 22.41 -10.07
N ARG A 171 12.09 21.71 -10.68
CA ARG A 171 11.21 22.24 -11.72
C ARG A 171 9.95 22.82 -11.10
N GLU A 172 9.70 24.09 -11.37
CA GLU A 172 8.55 24.82 -10.84
C GLU A 172 7.21 24.17 -11.26
N CYS A 173 7.12 23.67 -12.50
CA CYS A 173 5.94 22.94 -12.96
C CYS A 173 5.67 21.67 -12.14
N ASN A 174 6.70 20.94 -11.73
CA ASN A 174 6.53 19.73 -10.91
C ASN A 174 5.98 20.05 -9.53
N VAL A 175 6.36 21.19 -8.95
CA VAL A 175 5.84 21.62 -7.65
C VAL A 175 4.33 21.93 -7.70
N VAL A 176 3.84 22.38 -8.86
CA VAL A 176 2.41 22.63 -9.07
C VAL A 176 1.64 21.31 -9.22
N GLU A 177 2.28 20.29 -9.80
CA GLU A 177 1.67 18.97 -10.03
C GLU A 177 1.72 18.04 -8.80
N MET A 178 2.50 18.38 -7.76
CA MET A 178 2.62 17.63 -6.49
C MET A 178 1.42 17.89 -5.57
#